data_90b301fc9194dc10f0aa57495af30169
#
_entry.id   90b301fc9194dc10f0aa57495af30169
#
_cell.length_a   1.000
_cell.length_b   1.000
_cell.length_c   1.000
_cell.angle_alpha   90.00
_cell.angle_beta   90.00
_cell.angle_gamma   90.00
#
_symmetry.space_group_name_H-M   'P 1'
#
loop_
_entity.id
_entity.type
_entity.pdbx_description
1 polymer ?
#
loop_
_entity_poly.entity_id
_entity_poly.type
_entity_poly.pdbx_seq_one_letter_code
_entity_poly.pdbx_strand_id
1 'polypeptide(L)'
;MRAFRSAYVIRPELGIEWTASAWDIPAFEFLRQYGLDEYAQLGKHIASGGAFILNFVLVNETGYFDNAAETKPMLHLWSLAVEEQFYIIWPLMLWLAWKLKINLLIITTLVAFVSFGLNIRFVDVEPAQIFFGPVGRFWEILSGSILAWLLLYQRDKLSALKLWIESKVVGLVYSQKGEGDGTIVANVMSLAGLSILAYGLVRIDSDSGFPGIWALLPVSGTLLVIAAGSKAFFNRALLMNPLAIWIGLISYPLYLWHWPILSFLRIVEGG
;
A
#
# COMPACT_ATOMS: atom_id res chain seq x y z
N MET A 1 -36.55 25.26 12.07
CA MET A 1 -36.98 25.92 10.82
C MET A 1 -36.12 27.15 10.42
N ARG A 2 -35.61 27.97 11.33
CA ARG A 2 -34.75 29.14 10.96
C ARG A 2 -33.36 28.75 10.45
N ALA A 3 -32.78 27.66 10.96
CA ALA A 3 -31.48 27.18 10.50
C ALA A 3 -31.50 26.64 9.03
N PHE A 4 -32.61 26.06 8.61
CA PHE A 4 -32.80 25.57 7.23
C PHE A 4 -32.85 26.70 6.17
N ARG A 5 -33.43 27.88 6.58
CA ARG A 5 -33.48 29.06 5.68
C ARG A 5 -32.08 29.68 5.46
N SER A 6 -31.21 29.61 6.46
CA SER A 6 -29.86 30.16 6.38
C SER A 6 -28.97 29.34 5.42
N ALA A 7 -29.15 28.01 5.39
CA ALA A 7 -28.43 27.13 4.46
C ALA A 7 -28.81 27.35 2.99
N TYR A 8 -30.09 27.71 2.73
CA TYR A 8 -30.60 27.95 1.36
C TYR A 8 -30.13 29.28 0.75
N VAL A 9 -29.65 30.24 1.60
CA VAL A 9 -29.29 31.60 1.16
C VAL A 9 -27.81 31.69 0.78
N ILE A 10 -27.01 30.60 0.93
CA ILE A 10 -25.56 30.73 0.88
C ILE A 10 -25.01 31.03 -0.50
N ARG A 11 -25.59 30.61 -1.62
CA ARG A 11 -25.30 31.10 -2.99
C ARG A 11 -26.20 30.48 -4.06
N PRO A 12 -27.37 31.02 -4.33
CA PRO A 12 -28.20 30.60 -5.47
C PRO A 12 -27.54 30.86 -6.82
N GLU A 13 -26.52 31.72 -6.87
CA GLU A 13 -25.81 32.12 -8.08
C GLU A 13 -24.94 31.02 -8.68
N LEU A 14 -24.61 29.96 -7.93
CA LEU A 14 -23.71 28.87 -8.38
C LEU A 14 -24.45 27.63 -8.89
N GLY A 15 -25.80 27.61 -8.87
CA GLY A 15 -26.60 26.49 -9.41
C GLY A 15 -26.37 25.15 -8.72
N ILE A 16 -25.79 25.13 -7.52
CA ILE A 16 -25.52 23.91 -6.76
C ILE A 16 -26.67 23.69 -5.80
N GLU A 17 -27.58 22.79 -6.13
CA GLU A 17 -28.56 22.26 -5.20
C GLU A 17 -27.88 21.33 -4.17
N TRP A 18 -27.76 21.81 -2.94
CA TRP A 18 -27.21 21.01 -1.85
C TRP A 18 -28.26 20.06 -1.29
N THR A 19 -28.14 18.79 -1.57
CA THR A 19 -28.87 17.71 -0.90
C THR A 19 -28.09 17.17 0.31
N ALA A 20 -27.17 17.94 0.87
CA ALA A 20 -26.55 17.57 2.13
C ALA A 20 -27.60 17.74 3.24
N SER A 21 -28.15 16.64 3.71
CA SER A 21 -28.89 16.61 4.94
C SER A 21 -27.94 17.04 6.06
N ALA A 22 -28.04 18.30 6.49
CA ALA A 22 -27.29 18.82 7.62
C ALA A 22 -27.83 18.17 8.90
N TRP A 23 -27.41 16.95 9.18
CA TRP A 23 -27.75 16.22 10.39
C TRP A 23 -27.04 16.80 11.61
N ASP A 24 -26.03 17.66 11.37
CA ASP A 24 -25.23 18.25 12.42
C ASP A 24 -24.88 19.70 12.08
N ILE A 25 -25.40 20.63 12.87
CA ILE A 25 -25.11 22.07 12.76
C ILE A 25 -23.60 22.37 12.89
N PRO A 26 -22.85 21.75 13.81
CA PRO A 26 -21.40 21.91 13.88
C PRO A 26 -20.66 21.43 12.63
N ALA A 27 -21.06 20.31 12.05
CA ALA A 27 -20.47 19.83 10.79
C ALA A 27 -20.77 20.80 9.63
N PHE A 28 -21.97 21.41 9.61
CA PHE A 28 -22.32 22.41 8.59
C PHE A 28 -21.55 23.71 8.80
N GLU A 29 -21.39 24.21 10.02
CA GLU A 29 -20.62 25.42 10.33
C GLU A 29 -19.12 25.19 10.07
N PHE A 30 -18.61 24.02 10.41
CA PHE A 30 -17.28 23.57 10.05
C PHE A 30 -17.08 23.59 8.54
N LEU A 31 -17.98 22.97 7.80
CA LEU A 31 -17.97 22.98 6.34
C LEU A 31 -18.05 24.42 5.79
N ARG A 32 -18.81 25.33 6.37
CA ARG A 32 -18.92 26.74 5.95
C ARG A 32 -17.63 27.54 6.14
N GLN A 33 -16.77 27.16 7.06
CA GLN A 33 -15.46 27.77 7.30
C GLN A 33 -14.47 27.43 6.18
N TYR A 34 -14.68 26.31 5.49
CA TYR A 34 -13.99 25.94 4.26
C TYR A 34 -14.52 26.71 3.06
N GLY A 35 -13.63 27.16 2.21
CA GLY A 35 -14.03 27.78 0.94
C GLY A 35 -14.77 26.79 0.03
N LEU A 36 -15.61 27.30 -0.88
CA LEU A 36 -16.41 26.47 -1.80
C LEU A 36 -15.56 25.51 -2.65
N ASP A 37 -14.34 25.93 -2.97
CA ASP A 37 -13.40 25.16 -3.77
C ASP A 37 -12.93 23.90 -3.01
N GLU A 38 -12.76 23.98 -1.69
CA GLU A 38 -12.38 22.87 -0.84
C GLU A 38 -13.49 21.84 -0.70
N TYR A 39 -14.77 22.27 -0.70
CA TYR A 39 -15.92 21.35 -0.73
C TYR A 39 -16.02 20.61 -2.04
N ALA A 40 -15.84 21.32 -3.15
CA ALA A 40 -15.86 20.70 -4.47
C ALA A 40 -14.74 19.68 -4.59
N GLN A 41 -13.55 19.99 -4.06
CA GLN A 41 -12.42 19.08 -4.02
C GLN A 41 -12.70 17.86 -3.13
N LEU A 42 -13.24 18.04 -1.91
CA LEU A 42 -13.62 16.95 -1.04
C LEU A 42 -14.67 16.04 -1.69
N GLY A 43 -15.70 16.62 -2.31
CA GLY A 43 -16.73 15.87 -3.05
C GLY A 43 -16.15 15.06 -4.20
N LYS A 44 -15.22 15.65 -4.96
CA LYS A 44 -14.48 15.00 -6.04
C LYS A 44 -13.64 13.82 -5.50
N HIS A 45 -12.95 14.01 -4.35
CA HIS A 45 -12.15 12.97 -3.72
C HIS A 45 -13.01 11.81 -3.18
N ILE A 46 -14.17 12.11 -2.58
CA ILE A 46 -15.12 11.07 -2.12
C ILE A 46 -15.64 10.26 -3.31
N ALA A 47 -16.09 10.93 -4.36
CA ALA A 47 -16.62 10.27 -5.56
C ALA A 47 -15.55 9.42 -6.27
N SER A 48 -14.35 9.97 -6.46
CA SER A 48 -13.24 9.26 -7.10
C SER A 48 -12.66 8.14 -6.22
N GLY A 49 -12.67 8.31 -4.89
CA GLY A 49 -12.32 7.27 -3.94
C GLY A 49 -13.28 6.08 -4.00
N GLY A 50 -14.58 6.35 -4.02
CA GLY A 50 -15.61 5.31 -4.19
C GLY A 50 -15.59 4.62 -5.57
N ALA A 51 -15.08 5.30 -6.59
CA ALA A 51 -14.88 4.74 -7.94
C ALA A 51 -13.49 4.10 -8.14
N PHE A 52 -12.63 4.08 -7.12
CA PHE A 52 -11.25 3.56 -7.17
C PHE A 52 -10.37 4.21 -8.25
N ILE A 53 -10.55 5.52 -8.47
CA ILE A 53 -9.77 6.33 -9.44
C ILE A 53 -9.12 7.57 -8.79
N LEU A 54 -9.15 7.66 -7.46
CA LEU A 54 -8.60 8.81 -6.74
C LEU A 54 -7.11 9.03 -7.00
N ASN A 55 -6.36 7.96 -7.19
CA ASN A 55 -4.95 8.01 -7.53
C ASN A 55 -4.68 8.83 -8.80
N PHE A 56 -5.49 8.72 -9.84
CA PHE A 56 -5.36 9.54 -11.06
C PHE A 56 -5.77 11.00 -10.82
N VAL A 57 -6.76 11.23 -9.96
CA VAL A 57 -7.16 12.58 -9.57
C VAL A 57 -6.01 13.29 -8.86
N LEU A 58 -5.35 12.60 -7.92
CA LEU A 58 -4.22 13.15 -7.17
C LEU A 58 -3.01 13.43 -8.05
N VAL A 59 -2.70 12.57 -9.04
CA VAL A 59 -1.64 12.84 -10.02
C VAL A 59 -1.88 14.18 -10.73
N ASN A 60 -3.14 14.46 -11.11
CA ASN A 60 -3.48 15.68 -11.83
C ASN A 60 -3.55 16.92 -10.92
N GLU A 61 -3.67 16.74 -9.61
CA GLU A 61 -3.74 17.82 -8.62
C GLU A 61 -2.37 18.22 -8.08
N THR A 62 -1.32 17.43 -8.31
CA THR A 62 0.04 17.76 -7.89
C THR A 62 0.56 18.95 -8.71
N GLY A 63 0.66 20.11 -8.09
CA GLY A 63 1.13 21.34 -8.74
C GLY A 63 1.33 22.47 -7.73
N TYR A 64 1.69 23.65 -8.24
CA TYR A 64 2.00 24.84 -7.42
C TYR A 64 0.85 25.31 -6.51
N PHE A 65 -0.40 24.99 -6.85
CA PHE A 65 -1.60 25.36 -6.10
C PHE A 65 -2.19 24.18 -5.29
N ASP A 66 -1.40 23.11 -5.09
CA ASP A 66 -1.91 21.97 -4.34
C ASP A 66 -1.99 22.28 -2.85
N ASN A 67 -3.14 21.96 -2.24
CA ASN A 67 -3.29 22.02 -0.80
C ASN A 67 -2.35 21.02 -0.13
N ALA A 68 -1.89 21.32 1.07
CA ALA A 68 -1.04 20.42 1.82
C ALA A 68 -1.69 19.01 1.88
N ALA A 69 -0.94 17.99 1.56
CA ALA A 69 -1.43 16.60 1.52
C ALA A 69 -2.16 16.21 2.83
N GLU A 70 -1.74 16.81 3.93
CA GLU A 70 -2.25 16.59 5.28
C GLU A 70 -3.68 17.09 5.49
N THR A 71 -4.14 18.05 4.67
CA THR A 71 -5.50 18.59 4.71
C THR A 71 -6.47 17.92 3.74
N LYS A 72 -6.05 16.85 3.05
CA LYS A 72 -6.90 16.07 2.14
C LYS A 72 -7.46 14.82 2.83
N PRO A 73 -8.70 14.83 3.38
CA PRO A 73 -9.20 13.73 4.21
C PRO A 73 -9.27 12.36 3.53
N MET A 74 -9.42 12.33 2.21
CA MET A 74 -9.50 11.09 1.43
C MET A 74 -8.18 10.68 0.78
N LEU A 75 -7.08 11.41 1.03
CA LEU A 75 -5.80 11.18 0.36
C LEU A 75 -5.39 9.70 0.37
N HIS A 76 -5.43 9.05 1.52
CA HIS A 76 -4.96 7.68 1.73
C HIS A 76 -5.63 6.63 0.81
N LEU A 77 -6.85 6.89 0.31
CA LEU A 77 -7.58 5.97 -0.56
C LEU A 77 -6.93 5.76 -1.94
N TRP A 78 -5.87 6.53 -2.26
CA TRP A 78 -5.13 6.31 -3.50
C TRP A 78 -4.50 4.91 -3.58
N SER A 79 -3.98 4.40 -2.46
CA SER A 79 -3.35 3.07 -2.45
C SER A 79 -4.38 1.95 -2.63
N LEU A 80 -5.56 2.10 -2.01
CA LEU A 80 -6.68 1.19 -2.23
C LEU A 80 -7.13 1.21 -3.70
N ALA A 81 -7.17 2.40 -4.33
CA ALA A 81 -7.51 2.51 -5.75
C ALA A 81 -6.52 1.72 -6.64
N VAL A 82 -5.22 1.80 -6.37
CA VAL A 82 -4.19 1.03 -7.11
C VAL A 82 -4.38 -0.48 -6.91
N GLU A 83 -4.68 -0.92 -5.69
CA GLU A 83 -4.94 -2.33 -5.39
C GLU A 83 -6.18 -2.86 -6.12
N GLU A 84 -7.30 -2.14 -6.09
CA GLU A 84 -8.53 -2.54 -6.77
C GLU A 84 -8.37 -2.56 -8.29
N GLN A 85 -7.65 -1.59 -8.85
CA GLN A 85 -7.27 -1.62 -10.27
C GLN A 85 -6.45 -2.85 -10.61
N PHE A 86 -5.50 -3.22 -9.75
CA PHE A 86 -4.73 -4.43 -9.92
C PHE A 86 -5.62 -5.68 -9.87
N TYR A 87 -6.55 -5.78 -8.92
CA TYR A 87 -7.48 -6.92 -8.81
C TYR A 87 -8.42 -7.07 -10.00
N ILE A 88 -8.69 -6.01 -10.72
CA ILE A 88 -9.46 -6.05 -11.97
C ILE A 88 -8.57 -6.46 -13.15
N ILE A 89 -7.44 -5.79 -13.32
CA ILE A 89 -6.57 -5.94 -14.50
C ILE A 89 -5.85 -7.29 -14.48
N TRP A 90 -5.34 -7.69 -13.32
CA TRP A 90 -4.44 -8.84 -13.21
C TRP A 90 -5.12 -10.18 -13.56
N PRO A 91 -6.31 -10.51 -13.07
CA PRO A 91 -7.01 -11.73 -13.49
C PRO A 91 -7.28 -11.77 -14.99
N LEU A 92 -7.60 -10.62 -15.61
CA LEU A 92 -7.81 -10.53 -17.05
C LEU A 92 -6.54 -10.81 -17.84
N MET A 93 -5.41 -10.26 -17.38
CA MET A 93 -4.09 -10.53 -17.98
C MET A 93 -3.69 -12.00 -17.84
N LEU A 94 -3.93 -12.60 -16.66
CA LEU A 94 -3.65 -14.03 -16.43
C LEU A 94 -4.54 -14.92 -17.32
N TRP A 95 -5.82 -14.59 -17.45
CA TRP A 95 -6.75 -15.30 -18.32
C TRP A 95 -6.30 -15.22 -19.79
N LEU A 96 -5.90 -14.02 -20.26
CA LEU A 96 -5.39 -13.83 -21.62
C LEU A 96 -4.08 -14.61 -21.84
N ALA A 97 -3.15 -14.55 -20.90
CA ALA A 97 -1.90 -15.29 -20.97
C ALA A 97 -2.14 -16.80 -21.02
N TRP A 98 -3.09 -17.30 -20.21
CA TRP A 98 -3.50 -18.71 -20.25
C TRP A 98 -4.10 -19.09 -21.61
N LYS A 99 -5.01 -18.26 -22.14
CA LYS A 99 -5.62 -18.48 -23.48
C LYS A 99 -4.57 -18.50 -24.59
N LEU A 100 -3.55 -17.66 -24.50
CA LEU A 100 -2.43 -17.58 -25.44
C LEU A 100 -1.35 -18.64 -25.18
N LYS A 101 -1.53 -19.50 -24.16
CA LYS A 101 -0.58 -20.53 -23.73
C LYS A 101 0.80 -19.97 -23.34
N ILE A 102 0.83 -18.72 -22.88
CA ILE A 102 2.05 -18.08 -22.35
C ILE A 102 2.27 -18.58 -20.91
N ASN A 103 3.52 -18.80 -20.53
CA ASN A 103 3.84 -19.17 -19.16
C ASN A 103 3.52 -18.01 -18.20
N LEU A 104 2.62 -18.27 -17.24
CA LEU A 104 2.13 -17.25 -16.30
C LEU A 104 3.24 -16.65 -15.45
N LEU A 105 4.25 -17.43 -15.05
CA LEU A 105 5.37 -16.91 -14.29
C LEU A 105 6.21 -15.94 -15.12
N ILE A 106 6.43 -16.25 -16.41
CA ILE A 106 7.21 -15.39 -17.30
C ILE A 106 6.51 -14.03 -17.45
N ILE A 107 5.20 -14.02 -17.73
CA ILE A 107 4.47 -12.75 -17.89
C ILE A 107 4.44 -11.96 -16.59
N THR A 108 4.22 -12.62 -15.44
CA THR A 108 4.25 -11.99 -14.12
C THR A 108 5.60 -11.33 -13.84
N THR A 109 6.68 -12.07 -14.08
CA THR A 109 8.04 -11.58 -13.85
C THR A 109 8.38 -10.44 -14.80
N LEU A 110 8.00 -10.55 -16.08
CA LEU A 110 8.23 -9.50 -17.08
C LEU A 110 7.51 -8.21 -16.71
N VAL A 111 6.22 -8.28 -16.36
CA VAL A 111 5.44 -7.11 -15.95
C VAL A 111 6.02 -6.48 -14.67
N ALA A 112 6.40 -7.31 -13.69
CA ALA A 112 7.05 -6.81 -12.48
C ALA A 112 8.36 -6.09 -12.78
N PHE A 113 9.19 -6.67 -13.64
CA PHE A 113 10.48 -6.08 -14.03
C PHE A 113 10.32 -4.77 -14.80
N VAL A 114 9.37 -4.70 -15.74
CA VAL A 114 9.05 -3.46 -16.48
C VAL A 114 8.53 -2.40 -15.52
N SER A 115 7.58 -2.74 -14.64
CA SER A 115 7.03 -1.82 -13.65
C SER A 115 8.12 -1.27 -12.71
N PHE A 116 9.03 -2.13 -12.23
CA PHE A 116 10.16 -1.69 -11.40
C PHE A 116 11.15 -0.82 -12.18
N GLY A 117 11.44 -1.16 -13.43
CA GLY A 117 12.29 -0.35 -14.30
C GLY A 117 11.73 1.05 -14.54
N LEU A 118 10.41 1.16 -14.76
CA LEU A 118 9.71 2.44 -14.90
C LEU A 118 9.73 3.23 -13.57
N ASN A 119 9.53 2.57 -12.44
CA ASN A 119 9.67 3.19 -11.13
C ASN A 119 11.05 3.86 -10.98
N ILE A 120 12.12 3.12 -11.14
CA ILE A 120 13.50 3.67 -10.99
C ILE A 120 13.75 4.79 -12.02
N ARG A 121 13.31 4.63 -13.27
CA ARG A 121 13.61 5.57 -14.35
C ARG A 121 12.92 6.91 -14.20
N PHE A 122 11.70 6.91 -13.65
CA PHE A 122 10.84 8.09 -13.66
C PHE A 122 10.55 8.67 -12.27
N VAL A 123 11.04 8.08 -11.17
CA VAL A 123 10.78 8.57 -9.80
C VAL A 123 11.23 10.02 -9.61
N ASP A 124 12.33 10.43 -10.22
CA ASP A 124 12.86 11.80 -10.12
C ASP A 124 12.27 12.75 -11.19
N VAL A 125 11.68 12.22 -12.26
CA VAL A 125 11.14 13.02 -13.39
C VAL A 125 9.66 13.31 -13.20
N GLU A 126 8.89 12.31 -12.81
CA GLU A 126 7.44 12.37 -12.60
C GLU A 126 7.06 11.73 -11.26
N PRO A 127 7.52 12.29 -10.12
CA PRO A 127 7.39 11.67 -8.80
C PRO A 127 5.94 11.36 -8.43
N ALA A 128 5.01 12.28 -8.70
CA ALA A 128 3.60 12.07 -8.41
C ALA A 128 2.99 10.93 -9.21
N GLN A 129 3.32 10.82 -10.49
CA GLN A 129 2.81 9.75 -11.35
C GLN A 129 3.35 8.38 -10.94
N ILE A 130 4.61 8.33 -10.51
CA ILE A 130 5.21 7.09 -10.00
C ILE A 130 4.70 6.74 -8.62
N PHE A 131 4.46 7.73 -7.76
CA PHE A 131 3.97 7.52 -6.40
C PHE A 131 2.50 7.07 -6.38
N PHE A 132 1.61 7.80 -7.05
CA PHE A 132 0.16 7.53 -7.07
C PHE A 132 -0.27 6.59 -8.21
N GLY A 133 0.52 6.48 -9.27
CA GLY A 133 0.16 5.70 -10.44
C GLY A 133 0.37 4.18 -10.26
N PRO A 134 -0.49 3.36 -10.88
CA PRO A 134 -0.40 1.91 -10.76
C PRO A 134 0.86 1.33 -11.41
N VAL A 135 1.33 1.95 -12.49
CA VAL A 135 2.44 1.43 -13.30
C VAL A 135 3.74 1.35 -12.50
N GLY A 136 4.03 2.35 -11.66
CA GLY A 136 5.21 2.38 -10.80
C GLY A 136 5.12 1.46 -9.58
N ARG A 137 3.93 0.94 -9.26
CA ARG A 137 3.64 0.20 -8.02
C ARG A 137 3.31 -1.27 -8.23
N PHE A 138 2.89 -1.68 -9.43
CA PHE A 138 2.46 -3.07 -9.68
C PHE A 138 3.54 -4.10 -9.37
N TRP A 139 4.82 -3.78 -9.53
CA TRP A 139 5.91 -4.69 -9.20
C TRP A 139 5.93 -5.10 -7.72
N GLU A 140 5.47 -4.23 -6.81
CA GLU A 140 5.39 -4.50 -5.37
C GLU A 140 4.40 -5.65 -5.12
N ILE A 141 3.19 -5.57 -5.69
CA ILE A 141 2.15 -6.60 -5.56
C ILE A 141 2.56 -7.88 -6.31
N LEU A 142 3.12 -7.72 -7.52
CA LEU A 142 3.57 -8.85 -8.35
C LEU A 142 4.72 -9.63 -7.72
N SER A 143 5.59 -8.98 -6.94
CA SER A 143 6.62 -9.66 -6.16
C SER A 143 6.03 -10.68 -5.17
N GLY A 144 4.91 -10.32 -4.52
CA GLY A 144 4.13 -11.24 -3.70
C GLY A 144 3.54 -12.40 -4.51
N SER A 145 3.04 -12.11 -5.71
CA SER A 145 2.49 -13.13 -6.62
C SER A 145 3.57 -14.12 -7.09
N ILE A 146 4.78 -13.64 -7.39
CA ILE A 146 5.92 -14.48 -7.75
C ILE A 146 6.32 -15.37 -6.57
N LEU A 147 6.41 -14.80 -5.36
CA LEU A 147 6.70 -15.57 -4.15
C LEU A 147 5.64 -16.65 -3.89
N ALA A 148 4.36 -16.31 -4.02
CA ALA A 148 3.26 -17.26 -3.86
C ALA A 148 3.38 -18.41 -4.87
N TRP A 149 3.67 -18.11 -6.13
CA TRP A 149 3.90 -19.13 -7.15
C TRP A 149 5.08 -20.05 -6.79
N LEU A 150 6.21 -19.50 -6.34
CA LEU A 150 7.38 -20.25 -5.90
C LEU A 150 7.05 -21.17 -4.71
N LEU A 151 6.32 -20.68 -3.73
CA LEU A 151 5.93 -21.44 -2.55
C LEU A 151 4.92 -22.57 -2.87
N LEU A 152 4.06 -22.38 -3.88
CA LEU A 152 3.08 -23.38 -4.29
C LEU A 152 3.68 -24.44 -5.22
N TYR A 153 4.39 -24.03 -6.27
CA TYR A 153 4.81 -24.94 -7.34
C TYR A 153 6.26 -25.41 -7.23
N GLN A 154 7.11 -24.72 -6.43
CA GLN A 154 8.52 -25.07 -6.25
C GLN A 154 8.86 -25.39 -4.79
N ARG A 155 7.87 -25.75 -4.00
CA ARG A 155 8.00 -26.00 -2.56
C ARG A 155 9.14 -26.95 -2.22
N ASP A 156 9.24 -28.08 -2.95
CA ASP A 156 10.26 -29.10 -2.70
C ASP A 156 11.67 -28.59 -3.01
N LYS A 157 11.84 -27.82 -4.10
CA LYS A 157 13.12 -27.21 -4.44
C LYS A 157 13.52 -26.14 -3.42
N LEU A 158 12.57 -25.33 -2.97
CA LEU A 158 12.83 -24.31 -1.95
C LEU A 158 13.18 -24.96 -0.59
N SER A 159 12.50 -26.03 -0.23
CA SER A 159 12.82 -26.81 0.97
C SER A 159 14.21 -27.44 0.86
N ALA A 160 14.51 -28.08 -0.25
CA ALA A 160 15.85 -28.64 -0.52
C ALA A 160 16.95 -27.58 -0.47
N LEU A 161 16.70 -26.38 -1.04
CA LEU A 161 17.62 -25.25 -0.98
C LEU A 161 17.85 -24.78 0.47
N LYS A 162 16.79 -24.63 1.26
CA LYS A 162 16.91 -24.26 2.68
C LYS A 162 17.74 -25.28 3.44
N LEU A 163 17.47 -26.57 3.28
CA LEU A 163 18.21 -27.67 3.90
C LEU A 163 19.69 -27.69 3.44
N TRP A 164 19.94 -27.46 2.18
CA TRP A 164 21.30 -27.39 1.63
C TRP A 164 22.08 -26.22 2.25
N ILE A 165 21.49 -25.00 2.30
CA ILE A 165 22.10 -23.83 2.93
C ILE A 165 22.38 -24.14 4.40
N GLU A 166 21.41 -24.69 5.13
CA GLU A 166 21.53 -25.02 6.54
C GLU A 166 22.65 -26.04 6.77
N SER A 167 22.76 -27.09 5.96
CA SER A 167 23.85 -28.08 6.05
C SER A 167 25.23 -27.46 5.86
N LYS A 168 25.35 -26.45 5.00
CA LYS A 168 26.60 -25.71 4.79
C LYS A 168 26.94 -24.81 5.98
N VAL A 169 25.96 -24.10 6.54
CA VAL A 169 26.14 -23.23 7.70
C VAL A 169 26.45 -24.06 8.95
N VAL A 170 25.70 -25.14 9.19
CA VAL A 170 25.95 -26.03 10.32
C VAL A 170 27.31 -26.70 10.19
N GLY A 171 27.68 -27.17 9.01
CA GLY A 171 29.00 -27.77 8.75
C GLY A 171 30.19 -26.81 8.90
N LEU A 172 29.94 -25.48 8.81
CA LEU A 172 30.96 -24.46 9.06
C LEU A 172 31.14 -24.20 10.57
N VAL A 173 30.04 -24.29 11.36
CA VAL A 173 30.02 -23.96 12.79
C VAL A 173 30.26 -25.20 13.67
N TYR A 174 29.72 -26.34 13.26
CA TYR A 174 29.79 -27.59 14.02
C TYR A 174 30.51 -28.66 13.20
N SER A 175 31.49 -29.32 13.83
CA SER A 175 32.27 -30.41 13.22
C SER A 175 31.45 -31.68 12.90
N GLN A 176 30.22 -31.79 13.37
CA GLN A 176 29.31 -32.90 13.11
C GLN A 176 28.20 -32.49 12.14
N LYS A 177 27.92 -33.33 11.14
CA LYS A 177 26.77 -33.18 10.26
C LYS A 177 25.48 -33.42 11.01
N GLY A 178 24.83 -32.36 11.49
CA GLY A 178 23.46 -32.42 11.96
C GLY A 178 22.50 -32.45 10.76
N GLU A 179 21.45 -33.27 10.83
CA GLU A 179 20.34 -33.17 9.89
C GLU A 179 19.58 -31.87 10.19
N GLY A 180 19.74 -30.88 9.33
CA GLY A 180 19.00 -29.62 9.41
C GLY A 180 17.54 -29.82 9.03
N ASP A 181 16.63 -29.12 9.70
CA ASP A 181 15.20 -29.11 9.40
C ASP A 181 14.71 -27.85 8.69
N GLY A 182 15.63 -26.98 8.29
CA GLY A 182 15.38 -25.67 7.66
C GLY A 182 15.03 -24.56 8.64
N THR A 183 15.02 -24.80 9.94
CA THR A 183 14.61 -23.85 10.98
C THR A 183 15.63 -22.71 11.13
N ILE A 184 16.92 -22.97 11.03
CA ILE A 184 17.97 -21.93 11.14
C ILE A 184 17.82 -20.94 9.99
N VAL A 185 17.69 -21.44 8.76
CA VAL A 185 17.50 -20.58 7.58
C VAL A 185 16.21 -19.77 7.69
N ALA A 186 15.11 -20.39 8.15
CA ALA A 186 13.85 -19.69 8.37
C ALA A 186 13.99 -18.56 9.42
N ASN A 187 14.68 -18.81 10.53
CA ASN A 187 14.93 -17.80 11.57
C ASN A 187 15.81 -16.65 11.04
N VAL A 188 16.86 -16.95 10.28
CA VAL A 188 17.70 -15.91 9.66
C VAL A 188 16.91 -15.06 8.68
N MET A 189 16.09 -15.69 7.82
CA MET A 189 15.22 -14.97 6.87
C MET A 189 14.22 -14.07 7.60
N SER A 190 13.57 -14.58 8.66
CA SER A 190 12.60 -13.81 9.45
C SER A 190 13.28 -12.62 10.14
N LEU A 191 14.42 -12.84 10.80
CA LEU A 191 15.19 -11.78 11.46
C LEU A 191 15.68 -10.73 10.45
N ALA A 192 16.26 -11.17 9.33
CA ALA A 192 16.72 -10.27 8.27
C ALA A 192 15.55 -9.45 7.70
N GLY A 193 14.43 -10.10 7.42
CA GLY A 193 13.23 -9.41 6.91
C GLY A 193 12.71 -8.36 7.88
N LEU A 194 12.58 -8.68 9.17
CA LEU A 194 12.16 -7.73 10.20
C LEU A 194 13.18 -6.59 10.38
N SER A 195 14.47 -6.89 10.31
CA SER A 195 15.54 -5.87 10.40
C SER A 195 15.49 -4.90 9.20
N ILE A 196 15.28 -5.41 7.99
CA ILE A 196 15.11 -4.59 6.79
C ILE A 196 13.86 -3.70 6.90
N LEU A 197 12.74 -4.24 7.38
CA LEU A 197 11.52 -3.46 7.62
C LEU A 197 11.75 -2.35 8.65
N ALA A 198 12.37 -2.68 9.77
CA ALA A 198 12.71 -1.71 10.81
C ALA A 198 13.67 -0.62 10.29
N TYR A 199 14.68 -1.00 9.52
CA TYR A 199 15.58 -0.07 8.86
C TYR A 199 14.86 0.86 7.89
N GLY A 200 13.94 0.31 7.06
CA GLY A 200 13.13 1.09 6.15
C GLY A 200 12.26 2.13 6.88
N LEU A 201 11.62 1.74 7.99
CA LEU A 201 10.81 2.66 8.81
C LEU A 201 11.61 3.83 9.38
N VAL A 202 12.90 3.64 9.66
CA VAL A 202 13.76 4.69 10.23
C VAL A 202 14.39 5.57 9.15
N ARG A 203 14.65 5.00 7.97
CA ARG A 203 15.47 5.67 6.92
C ARG A 203 14.68 6.28 5.79
N ILE A 204 13.45 5.79 5.54
CA ILE A 204 12.60 6.36 4.48
C ILE A 204 11.92 7.61 5.04
N ASP A 205 12.21 8.75 4.44
CA ASP A 205 11.66 10.06 4.76
C ASP A 205 11.10 10.73 3.49
N SER A 206 10.56 11.94 3.63
CA SER A 206 10.00 12.72 2.51
C SER A 206 11.03 13.04 1.42
N ASP A 207 12.31 13.09 1.77
CA ASP A 207 13.39 13.50 0.87
C ASP A 207 14.02 12.30 0.14
N SER A 208 13.60 11.08 0.49
CA SER A 208 14.21 9.83 0.01
C SER A 208 13.95 9.50 -1.46
N GLY A 209 13.15 10.30 -2.21
CA GLY A 209 12.76 9.93 -3.59
C GLY A 209 11.98 8.61 -3.64
N PHE A 210 11.07 8.43 -2.67
CA PHE A 210 10.22 7.24 -2.60
C PHE A 210 9.10 7.29 -3.67
N PRO A 211 8.72 6.14 -4.31
CA PRO A 211 9.14 4.77 -4.03
C PRO A 211 10.54 4.40 -4.53
N GLY A 212 10.92 4.68 -5.75
CA GLY A 212 12.26 4.43 -6.28
C GLY A 212 12.88 3.12 -5.79
N ILE A 213 14.19 3.17 -5.56
CA ILE A 213 14.96 2.05 -5.00
C ILE A 213 14.60 1.76 -3.53
N TRP A 214 14.11 2.78 -2.81
CA TRP A 214 13.77 2.66 -1.39
C TRP A 214 12.61 1.70 -1.13
N ALA A 215 11.69 1.54 -2.10
CA ALA A 215 10.60 0.59 -1.99
C ALA A 215 11.07 -0.88 -1.98
N LEU A 216 12.32 -1.16 -2.37
CA LEU A 216 12.90 -2.50 -2.20
C LEU A 216 13.00 -2.92 -0.73
N LEU A 217 13.20 -1.98 0.20
CA LEU A 217 13.30 -2.31 1.63
C LEU A 217 12.00 -2.93 2.16
N PRO A 218 10.84 -2.25 2.11
CA PRO A 218 9.61 -2.85 2.61
C PRO A 218 9.19 -4.09 1.82
N VAL A 219 9.38 -4.11 0.51
CA VAL A 219 9.01 -5.27 -0.33
C VAL A 219 9.89 -6.47 0.00
N SER A 220 11.22 -6.34 -0.05
CA SER A 220 12.12 -7.47 0.25
C SER A 220 12.02 -7.94 1.69
N GLY A 221 11.88 -7.02 2.65
CA GLY A 221 11.65 -7.36 4.05
C GLY A 221 10.40 -8.21 4.25
N THR A 222 9.28 -7.79 3.64
CA THR A 222 8.02 -8.52 3.68
C THR A 222 8.12 -9.89 3.02
N LEU A 223 8.74 -9.96 1.83
CA LEU A 223 8.97 -11.23 1.12
C LEU A 223 9.79 -12.22 1.95
N LEU A 224 10.84 -11.75 2.63
CA LEU A 224 11.67 -12.60 3.51
C LEU A 224 10.88 -13.13 4.70
N VAL A 225 10.09 -12.28 5.36
CA VAL A 225 9.23 -12.68 6.48
C VAL A 225 8.21 -13.72 6.04
N ILE A 226 7.53 -13.51 4.90
CA ILE A 226 6.57 -14.48 4.34
C ILE A 226 7.27 -15.79 3.97
N ALA A 227 8.40 -15.72 3.27
CA ALA A 227 9.17 -16.89 2.84
C ALA A 227 9.79 -17.68 4.01
N ALA A 228 10.06 -17.04 5.14
CA ALA A 228 10.50 -17.71 6.36
C ALA A 228 9.42 -18.71 6.87
N GLY A 229 8.15 -18.31 6.78
CA GLY A 229 7.03 -19.15 7.13
C GLY A 229 6.77 -19.28 8.64
N SER A 230 5.82 -20.14 9.01
CA SER A 230 5.35 -20.29 10.40
C SER A 230 6.34 -21.01 11.33
N LYS A 231 7.35 -21.70 10.79
CA LYS A 231 8.40 -22.36 11.59
C LYS A 231 9.39 -21.38 12.22
N ALA A 232 9.56 -20.19 11.64
CA ALA A 232 10.48 -19.19 12.15
C ALA A 232 10.05 -18.66 13.52
N PHE A 233 11.01 -18.60 14.46
CA PHE A 233 10.77 -18.16 15.84
C PHE A 233 10.16 -16.75 15.92
N PHE A 234 10.74 -15.80 15.19
CA PHE A 234 10.26 -14.41 15.20
C PHE A 234 8.87 -14.27 14.59
N ASN A 235 8.55 -15.02 13.54
CA ASN A 235 7.20 -15.03 12.97
C ASN A 235 6.18 -15.54 14.00
N ARG A 236 6.51 -16.60 14.75
CA ARG A 236 5.63 -17.12 15.80
C ARG A 236 5.51 -16.16 16.98
N ALA A 237 6.61 -15.61 17.43
CA ALA A 237 6.63 -14.74 18.61
C ALA A 237 5.94 -13.39 18.36
N LEU A 238 6.10 -12.79 17.17
CA LEU A 238 5.59 -11.47 16.84
C LEU A 238 4.29 -11.52 16.05
N LEU A 239 4.26 -12.24 14.91
CA LEU A 239 3.15 -12.18 13.97
C LEU A 239 2.00 -13.14 14.33
N MET A 240 2.31 -14.31 14.95
CA MET A 240 1.29 -15.26 15.39
C MET A 240 0.81 -14.99 16.83
N ASN A 241 1.25 -13.89 17.44
CA ASN A 241 0.76 -13.45 18.74
C ASN A 241 -0.72 -13.02 18.61
N PRO A 242 -1.61 -13.41 19.55
CA PRO A 242 -3.02 -13.02 19.52
C PRO A 242 -3.27 -11.52 19.38
N LEU A 243 -2.44 -10.67 20.00
CA LEU A 243 -2.54 -9.23 19.88
C LEU A 243 -2.25 -8.75 18.44
N ALA A 244 -1.18 -9.28 17.81
CA ALA A 244 -0.85 -8.95 16.43
C ALA A 244 -1.94 -9.41 15.45
N ILE A 245 -2.50 -10.60 15.68
CA ILE A 245 -3.64 -11.12 14.90
C ILE A 245 -4.86 -10.21 15.07
N TRP A 246 -5.18 -9.82 16.30
CA TRP A 246 -6.29 -8.91 16.58
C TRP A 246 -6.12 -7.56 15.89
N ILE A 247 -4.93 -6.95 15.96
CA ILE A 247 -4.61 -5.71 15.25
C ILE A 247 -4.78 -5.93 13.73
N GLY A 248 -4.30 -7.05 13.20
CA GLY A 248 -4.48 -7.41 11.79
C GLY A 248 -5.95 -7.49 11.37
N LEU A 249 -6.82 -8.05 12.21
CA LEU A 249 -8.26 -8.16 11.93
C LEU A 249 -8.97 -6.80 11.87
N ILE A 250 -8.52 -5.82 12.65
CA ILE A 250 -9.08 -4.46 12.65
C ILE A 250 -8.29 -3.48 11.77
N SER A 251 -7.24 -3.95 11.08
CA SER A 251 -6.35 -3.07 10.29
C SER A 251 -7.07 -2.35 9.16
N TYR A 252 -8.02 -3.00 8.50
CA TYR A 252 -8.78 -2.37 7.40
C TYR A 252 -9.70 -1.24 7.88
N PRO A 253 -10.56 -1.41 8.90
CA PRO A 253 -11.27 -0.28 9.48
C PRO A 253 -10.36 0.84 10.00
N LEU A 254 -9.24 0.48 10.65
CA LEU A 254 -8.25 1.47 11.10
C LEU A 254 -7.65 2.25 9.92
N TYR A 255 -7.31 1.57 8.82
CA TYR A 255 -6.82 2.20 7.60
C TYR A 255 -7.86 3.17 7.02
N LEU A 256 -9.14 2.84 6.99
CA LEU A 256 -10.17 3.71 6.45
C LEU A 256 -10.42 4.96 7.31
N TRP A 257 -10.26 4.89 8.63
CA TRP A 257 -10.64 5.97 9.54
C TRP A 257 -9.48 6.80 10.07
N HIS A 258 -8.25 6.26 10.14
CA HIS A 258 -7.12 6.97 10.75
C HIS A 258 -6.81 8.30 10.06
N TRP A 259 -6.75 8.29 8.73
CA TRP A 259 -6.36 9.48 7.98
C TRP A 259 -7.44 10.57 7.96
N PRO A 260 -8.73 10.29 7.68
CA PRO A 260 -9.78 11.28 7.81
C PRO A 260 -9.80 11.96 9.18
N ILE A 261 -9.71 11.18 10.26
CA ILE A 261 -9.69 11.72 11.62
C ILE A 261 -8.50 12.66 11.82
N LEU A 262 -7.29 12.24 11.44
CA LEU A 262 -6.08 13.06 11.56
C LEU A 262 -6.14 14.31 10.68
N SER A 263 -6.62 14.19 9.46
CA SER A 263 -6.77 15.30 8.52
C SER A 263 -7.77 16.34 9.06
N PHE A 264 -8.94 15.91 9.55
CA PHE A 264 -9.91 16.82 10.14
C PHE A 264 -9.40 17.48 11.43
N LEU A 265 -8.65 16.78 12.27
CA LEU A 265 -8.03 17.38 13.45
C LEU A 265 -7.05 18.49 13.05
N ARG A 266 -6.19 18.26 12.07
CA ARG A 266 -5.25 19.28 11.58
C ARG A 266 -5.95 20.49 10.99
N ILE A 267 -7.02 20.26 10.25
CA ILE A 267 -7.83 21.32 9.70
C ILE A 267 -8.42 22.20 10.80
N VAL A 268 -8.91 21.60 11.89
CA VAL A 268 -9.51 22.33 13.02
C VAL A 268 -8.45 23.05 13.85
N GLU A 269 -7.26 22.46 14.03
CA GLU A 269 -6.18 23.03 14.85
C GLU A 269 -5.33 24.06 14.09
N GLY A 270 -5.26 23.97 12.77
CA GLY A 270 -4.42 24.80 11.92
C GLY A 270 -5.12 25.97 11.27
N GLY A 271 -6.44 26.18 11.56
CA GLY A 271 -7.28 27.27 11.07
C GLY A 271 -7.20 28.55 11.92
#